data_cca03f7aa7832b8eaca6ca8be536b366
#
_entry.id   cca03f7aa7832b8eaca6ca8be536b366
#
_cell.length_a   1.000
_cell.length_b   1.000
_cell.length_c   1.000
_cell.angle_alpha   90.00
_cell.angle_beta   90.00
_cell.angle_gamma   90.00
#
_symmetry.space_group_name_H-M   'P 1'
#
loop_
_entity.id
_entity.type
_entity.pdbx_description
1 polymer ?
#
loop_
_entity_poly.entity_id
_entity_poly.type
_entity_poly.pdbx_seq_one_letter_code
_entity_poly.pdbx_strand_id
1 'polypeptide(L)'
;MGNYATLIGESDGIIQLTTWNVGKWDGKLKIGDYALISPGVRILSAKRIIIGNSCMFGRGAYVTDSDWHGVYDRNEVAGSPKEVILEDNVWIGDSAIICKGVRIG
;
A
#
# COMPACT_ATOMS: atom_id res chain seq x y z
N MET A 1 5.78 7.25 -8.92
CA MET A 1 6.07 7.97 -7.65
C MET A 1 6.22 9.45 -7.95
N GLY A 2 5.76 10.32 -7.06
CA GLY A 2 5.85 11.76 -7.25
C GLY A 2 7.24 12.34 -7.00
N ASN A 3 7.35 13.66 -7.05
CA ASN A 3 8.60 14.39 -6.80
C ASN A 3 8.93 14.40 -5.31
N TYR A 4 10.22 14.43 -5.00
CA TYR A 4 10.73 14.58 -3.62
C TYR A 4 10.26 13.49 -2.65
N ALA A 5 9.93 12.29 -3.15
CA ALA A 5 9.66 11.16 -2.29
C ALA A 5 10.93 10.73 -1.55
N THR A 6 10.79 10.43 -0.25
CA THR A 6 11.90 9.97 0.58
C THR A 6 11.68 8.52 1.00
N LEU A 7 12.60 7.64 0.62
CA LEU A 7 12.56 6.22 0.96
C LEU A 7 13.73 5.92 1.90
N ILE A 8 13.42 5.51 3.12
CA ILE A 8 14.42 5.18 4.13
C ILE A 8 14.49 3.67 4.27
N GLY A 9 15.56 3.07 3.73
CA GLY A 9 15.80 1.64 3.80
C GLY A 9 16.87 1.29 4.83
N GLU A 10 16.71 0.13 5.45
CA GLU A 10 17.71 -0.47 6.34
C GLU A 10 17.90 -1.93 5.96
N SER A 11 19.02 -2.54 6.41
CA SER A 11 19.33 -3.92 6.03
C SER A 11 18.30 -4.94 6.51
N ASP A 12 17.60 -4.65 7.61
CA ASP A 12 16.57 -5.49 8.20
C ASP A 12 15.15 -4.93 8.00
N GLY A 13 15.02 -3.85 7.24
CA GLY A 13 13.73 -3.19 6.97
C GLY A 13 13.60 -2.83 5.50
N ILE A 14 13.38 -3.83 4.63
CA ILE A 14 13.28 -3.62 3.19
C ILE A 14 11.94 -2.98 2.86
N ILE A 15 11.96 -1.87 2.09
CA ILE A 15 10.77 -1.26 1.55
C ILE A 15 10.33 -2.04 0.31
N GLN A 16 9.04 -2.41 0.27
CA GLN A 16 8.49 -3.16 -0.85
C GLN A 16 7.29 -2.42 -1.45
N LEU A 17 7.45 -1.95 -2.68
CA LEU A 17 6.38 -1.32 -3.46
C LEU A 17 6.12 -2.22 -4.66
N THR A 18 4.99 -2.93 -4.67
CA THR A 18 4.76 -3.99 -5.65
C THR A 18 3.38 -3.86 -6.28
N THR A 19 3.31 -4.06 -7.58
CA THR A 19 2.05 -4.22 -8.30
C THR A 19 1.98 -5.62 -8.87
N TRP A 20 0.78 -6.21 -8.87
CA TRP A 20 0.56 -7.57 -9.30
C TRP A 20 -0.47 -7.64 -10.41
N ASN A 21 -0.30 -8.61 -11.30
CA ASN A 21 -1.34 -9.01 -12.24
C ASN A 21 -2.04 -10.23 -11.67
N VAL A 22 -3.31 -10.09 -11.29
CA VAL A 22 -4.09 -11.16 -10.66
C VAL A 22 -5.35 -11.39 -11.49
N GLY A 23 -5.37 -12.45 -12.31
CA GLY A 23 -6.47 -12.72 -13.20
C GLY A 23 -6.71 -11.56 -14.17
N LYS A 24 -7.89 -10.94 -14.10
CA LYS A 24 -8.25 -9.77 -14.92
C LYS A 24 -7.77 -8.43 -14.33
N TRP A 25 -7.14 -8.45 -13.17
CA TRP A 25 -6.72 -7.24 -12.46
C TRP A 25 -5.25 -6.93 -12.71
N ASP A 26 -4.97 -5.67 -13.05
CA ASP A 26 -3.62 -5.11 -13.13
C ASP A 26 -3.43 -4.13 -11.99
N GLY A 27 -2.50 -4.42 -11.10
CA GLY A 27 -2.20 -3.53 -9.99
C GLY A 27 -1.63 -2.20 -10.44
N LYS A 28 -2.10 -1.11 -9.81
CA LYS A 28 -1.61 0.25 -10.05
C LYS A 28 -1.34 0.93 -8.73
N LEU A 29 -0.17 1.55 -8.63
CA LEU A 29 0.24 2.31 -7.45
C LEU A 29 0.64 3.71 -7.88
N LYS A 30 -0.04 4.71 -7.30
CA LYS A 30 0.29 6.12 -7.51
C LYS A 30 0.60 6.76 -6.16
N ILE A 31 1.77 7.34 -6.04
CA ILE A 31 2.22 8.06 -4.84
C ILE A 31 2.47 9.50 -5.24
N GLY A 32 1.85 10.43 -4.52
CA GLY A 32 2.00 11.86 -4.76
C GLY A 32 3.37 12.41 -4.36
N ASP A 33 3.47 13.73 -4.29
CA ASP A 33 4.73 14.42 -3.98
C ASP A 33 5.02 14.42 -2.47
N TYR A 34 6.30 14.53 -2.13
CA TYR A 34 6.78 14.66 -0.74
C TYR A 34 6.39 13.49 0.18
N ALA A 35 6.25 12.29 -0.36
CA ALA A 35 6.00 11.12 0.46
C ALA A 35 7.23 10.74 1.29
N LEU A 36 7.02 10.34 2.54
CA LEU A 36 8.06 9.77 3.39
C LEU A 36 7.72 8.31 3.69
N ILE A 37 8.58 7.41 3.28
CA ILE A 37 8.36 5.97 3.44
C ILE A 37 9.49 5.38 4.28
N SER A 38 9.15 4.89 5.45
CA SER A 38 10.10 4.38 6.45
C SER A 38 10.46 2.91 6.22
N PRO A 39 11.49 2.39 6.91
CA PRO A 39 11.91 1.00 6.73
C PRO A 39 10.80 -0.02 6.97
N GLY A 40 10.79 -1.09 6.19
CA GLY A 40 9.85 -2.19 6.33
C GLY A 40 8.44 -1.92 5.82
N VAL A 41 8.17 -0.75 5.27
CA VAL A 41 6.87 -0.44 4.67
C VAL A 41 6.64 -1.33 3.45
N ARG A 42 5.43 -1.91 3.34
CA ARG A 42 5.03 -2.69 2.18
C ARG A 42 3.74 -2.12 1.61
N ILE A 43 3.73 -1.86 0.32
CA ILE A 43 2.54 -1.40 -0.40
C ILE A 43 2.35 -2.33 -1.59
N LEU A 44 1.30 -3.14 -1.55
CA LEU A 44 1.05 -4.20 -2.55
C LEU A 44 -0.29 -3.94 -3.22
N SER A 45 -0.29 -3.76 -4.53
CA SER A 45 -1.49 -3.45 -5.29
C SER A 45 -1.82 -4.51 -6.34
N ALA A 46 -3.06 -5.00 -6.31
CA ALA A 46 -3.63 -5.84 -7.36
C ALA A 46 -4.66 -5.10 -8.22
N LYS A 47 -5.18 -3.99 -7.75
CA LYS A 47 -6.11 -3.15 -8.50
C LYS A 47 -5.65 -1.71 -8.55
N ARG A 48 -5.70 -0.99 -7.44
CA ARG A 48 -5.35 0.43 -7.43
C ARG A 48 -5.14 0.94 -6.02
N ILE A 49 -3.99 1.53 -5.77
CA ILE A 49 -3.70 2.26 -4.54
C ILE A 49 -3.29 3.67 -4.95
N ILE A 50 -4.01 4.67 -4.44
CA ILE A 50 -3.70 6.08 -4.68
C ILE A 50 -3.31 6.70 -3.35
N ILE A 51 -2.14 7.29 -3.30
CA ILE A 51 -1.60 7.98 -2.14
C ILE A 51 -1.38 9.44 -2.53
N GLY A 52 -2.02 10.34 -1.81
CA GLY A 52 -1.93 11.78 -2.06
C GLY A 52 -0.56 12.36 -1.71
N ASN A 53 -0.50 13.69 -1.69
CA ASN A 53 0.74 14.41 -1.42
C ASN A 53 1.04 14.47 0.08
N SER A 54 2.32 14.54 0.43
CA SER A 54 2.79 14.72 1.80
C SER A 54 2.30 13.65 2.78
N CYS A 55 2.13 12.42 2.30
CA CYS A 55 1.79 11.30 3.16
C CYS A 55 3.04 10.71 3.82
N MET A 56 2.89 10.22 5.04
CA MET A 56 3.97 9.61 5.81
C MET A 56 3.59 8.19 6.21
N PHE A 57 4.52 7.25 6.04
CA PHE A 57 4.34 5.85 6.42
C PHE A 57 5.35 5.50 7.49
N GLY A 58 4.86 5.14 8.66
CA GLY A 58 5.68 4.68 9.76
C GLY A 58 6.30 3.31 9.51
N ARG A 59 7.27 2.94 10.32
CA ARG A 59 8.03 1.70 10.17
C ARG A 59 7.11 0.47 10.15
N GLY A 60 7.28 -0.39 9.15
CA GLY A 60 6.54 -1.64 9.04
C GLY A 60 5.08 -1.50 8.64
N ALA A 61 4.60 -0.32 8.26
CA ALA A 61 3.23 -0.15 7.79
C ALA A 61 2.97 -1.00 6.54
N TYR A 62 1.75 -1.52 6.42
CA TYR A 62 1.35 -2.36 5.30
C TYR A 62 0.06 -1.82 4.68
N VAL A 63 0.10 -1.58 3.38
CA VAL A 63 -1.07 -1.14 2.60
C VAL A 63 -1.34 -2.15 1.50
N THR A 64 -2.56 -2.65 1.40
CA THR A 64 -2.94 -3.58 0.34
C THR A 64 -4.39 -3.35 -0.10
N ASP A 65 -4.64 -3.56 -1.39
CA ASP A 65 -5.98 -3.49 -1.97
C ASP A 65 -6.59 -4.87 -2.27
N SER A 66 -5.95 -5.93 -1.79
CA SER A 66 -6.41 -7.30 -2.00
C SER A 66 -6.19 -8.16 -0.76
N ASP A 67 -7.03 -9.17 -0.58
CA ASP A 67 -6.88 -10.12 0.53
C ASP A 67 -5.79 -11.16 0.29
N TRP A 68 -5.45 -11.43 -0.96
CA TRP A 68 -4.50 -12.45 -1.41
C TRP A 68 -4.91 -13.89 -1.13
N HIS A 69 -5.93 -14.13 -0.28
CA HIS A 69 -6.55 -15.42 0.01
C HIS A 69 -7.98 -15.22 0.49
N GLY A 70 -8.78 -16.27 0.52
CA GLY A 70 -10.14 -16.19 1.05
C GLY A 70 -10.18 -15.83 2.53
N VAL A 71 -11.22 -15.10 2.94
CA VAL A 71 -11.34 -14.61 4.31
C VAL A 71 -11.62 -15.74 5.30
N TYR A 72 -12.44 -16.71 4.92
CA TYR A 72 -12.86 -17.83 5.77
C TYR A 72 -12.05 -19.09 5.57
N ASP A 73 -11.44 -19.27 4.40
CA ASP A 73 -10.61 -20.40 4.05
C ASP A 73 -9.43 -19.91 3.20
N ARG A 74 -8.23 -20.11 3.71
CA ARG A 74 -7.01 -19.67 3.01
C ARG A 74 -6.76 -20.38 1.70
N ASN A 75 -7.43 -21.51 1.47
CA ASN A 75 -7.34 -22.24 0.21
C ASN A 75 -8.32 -21.71 -0.83
N GLU A 76 -9.25 -20.85 -0.46
CA GLU A 76 -10.15 -20.21 -1.40
C GLU A 76 -9.42 -19.17 -2.24
N VAL A 77 -9.97 -18.91 -3.44
CA VAL A 77 -9.51 -17.80 -4.27
C VAL A 77 -9.80 -16.49 -3.55
N ALA A 78 -8.85 -15.58 -3.56
CA ALA A 78 -9.02 -14.26 -2.98
C ALA A 78 -10.22 -13.55 -3.63
N GLY A 79 -10.97 -12.79 -2.82
CA GLY A 79 -12.06 -11.95 -3.32
C GLY A 79 -11.54 -10.84 -4.24
N SER A 80 -12.45 -10.15 -4.91
CA SER A 80 -12.09 -9.04 -5.79
C SER A 80 -11.35 -7.95 -5.02
N PRO A 81 -10.26 -7.42 -5.55
CA PRO A 81 -9.58 -6.29 -4.92
C PRO A 81 -10.47 -5.05 -4.95
N LYS A 82 -10.27 -4.17 -3.99
CA LYS A 82 -10.96 -2.87 -3.92
C LYS A 82 -9.93 -1.78 -3.71
N GLU A 83 -10.05 -0.69 -4.47
CA GLU A 83 -9.06 0.38 -4.39
C GLU A 83 -8.91 0.96 -2.99
N VAL A 84 -7.70 1.40 -2.69
CA VAL A 84 -7.37 2.11 -1.46
C VAL A 84 -6.98 3.54 -1.83
N ILE A 85 -7.54 4.51 -1.11
CA ILE A 85 -7.26 5.93 -1.35
C ILE A 85 -6.80 6.58 -0.04
N LEU A 86 -5.59 7.09 -0.04
CA LEU A 86 -5.06 7.94 1.02
C LEU A 86 -4.96 9.35 0.45
N GLU A 87 -5.70 10.28 1.03
CA GLU A 87 -5.70 11.66 0.56
C GLU A 87 -4.43 12.39 1.02
N ASP A 88 -4.34 13.70 0.81
CA ASP A 88 -3.14 14.46 1.15
C ASP A 88 -2.92 14.54 2.66
N ASN A 89 -1.66 14.62 3.08
CA ASN A 89 -1.26 14.81 4.47
C ASN A 89 -1.73 13.70 5.42
N VAL A 90 -1.86 12.47 4.93
CA VAL A 90 -2.21 11.33 5.78
C VAL A 90 -0.95 10.74 6.41
N TRP A 91 -1.01 10.45 7.69
CA TRP A 91 0.05 9.77 8.42
C TRP A 91 -0.41 8.37 8.81
N ILE A 92 0.28 7.37 8.30
CA ILE A 92 0.05 5.96 8.65
C ILE A 92 1.09 5.58 9.69
N GLY A 93 0.64 5.25 10.90
CA GLY A 93 1.53 4.94 12.02
C GLY A 93 2.32 3.64 11.85
N ASP A 94 3.28 3.44 12.74
CA ASP A 94 4.13 2.24 12.72
C ASP A 94 3.28 0.97 12.80
N SER A 95 3.61 -0.02 11.98
CA SER A 95 2.95 -1.33 11.92
C SER A 95 1.44 -1.28 11.64
N ALA A 96 0.90 -0.14 11.22
CA ALA A 96 -0.50 -0.05 10.82
C ALA A 96 -0.76 -0.88 9.55
N ILE A 97 -1.96 -1.44 9.46
CA ILE A 97 -2.36 -2.24 8.31
C ILE A 97 -3.60 -1.59 7.68
N ILE A 98 -3.47 -1.21 6.40
CA ILE A 98 -4.57 -0.64 5.62
C ILE A 98 -5.02 -1.69 4.60
N CYS A 99 -6.26 -2.09 4.68
CA CYS A 99 -6.84 -3.16 3.87
C CYS A 99 -7.67 -2.62 2.71
N LYS A 100 -8.08 -3.51 1.81
CA LYS A 100 -8.86 -3.16 0.63
C LYS A 100 -10.10 -2.36 0.97
N GLY A 101 -10.46 -1.41 0.12
CA GLY A 101 -11.67 -0.61 0.23
C GLY A 101 -11.58 0.54 1.22
N VAL A 102 -10.44 0.77 1.86
CA VAL A 102 -10.27 1.85 2.85
C VAL A 102 -9.97 3.18 2.14
N ARG A 103 -10.60 4.24 2.61
CA ARG A 103 -10.30 5.61 2.22
C ARG A 103 -10.03 6.45 3.47
N ILE A 104 -8.90 7.12 3.48
CA ILE A 104 -8.48 7.99 4.60
C ILE A 104 -8.22 9.38 4.06
N GLY A 105 -8.86 10.34 4.68
CA GLY A 105 -8.71 11.74 4.31
C GLY A 105 -8.46 12.65 5.50
#